data_46daecf92fe72064adb28ef6b6da8992
#
_entry.id   46daecf92fe72064adb28ef6b6da8992
#
_cell.length_a   1.000
_cell.length_b   1.000
_cell.length_c   1.000
_cell.angle_alpha   90.00
_cell.angle_beta   90.00
_cell.angle_gamma   90.00
#
_symmetry.space_group_name_H-M   'P 1'
#
loop_
_entity.id
_entity.type
_entity.pdbx_description
1 polymer ?
#
loop_
_entity_poly.entity_id
_entity_poly.type
_entity_poly.pdbx_seq_one_letter_code
_entity_poly.pdbx_strand_id
1 'polypeptide(L)'
;MKDIYEEMIAASENIAASFPEPSFYASCKEPLNLSRSLFDQDPRVTRCRALAFNELKNDFGHGRDHSEKVALEAGALAYIEGERLSLEESLKREACLLAQIAGLLHDLRRHEKDHAKASAYAALGMLQEIAIFPENAGRIVEAIANHEAFVEPKKASSPTGQMISDALYDADKFRWGPDNFTHTLWQMLRSSRTRIVPLVHRFPRGMEGISRIKETFRTETGKTYGPEFIDIGLMIGRKIYQFLEERFAEELQQGEKRWGDKGMGK
;
A
#
# COMPACT_ATOMS: atom_id res chain seq x y z
N MET A 1 7.28 -30.24 6.60
CA MET A 1 7.17 -29.63 5.28
C MET A 1 7.35 -28.12 5.48
N LYS A 2 8.25 -27.48 4.73
CA LYS A 2 8.30 -26.00 4.70
C LYS A 2 6.94 -25.49 4.24
N ASP A 3 6.50 -24.40 4.84
CA ASP A 3 5.28 -23.70 4.40
C ASP A 3 5.50 -23.23 2.97
N ILE A 4 4.65 -23.63 2.03
CA ILE A 4 4.77 -23.29 0.61
C ILE A 4 4.78 -21.75 0.40
N TYR A 5 4.09 -20.99 1.24
CA TYR A 5 4.08 -19.53 1.15
C TYR A 5 5.43 -18.92 1.57
N GLU A 6 6.14 -19.52 2.54
CA GLU A 6 7.49 -19.09 2.90
C GLU A 6 8.50 -19.38 1.77
N GLU A 7 8.34 -20.50 1.05
CA GLU A 7 9.11 -20.78 -0.16
C GLU A 7 8.85 -19.71 -1.23
N MET A 8 7.59 -19.34 -1.45
CA MET A 8 7.22 -18.33 -2.44
C MET A 8 7.71 -16.92 -2.07
N ILE A 9 7.62 -16.54 -0.80
CA ILE A 9 8.15 -15.26 -0.31
C ILE A 9 9.67 -15.20 -0.57
N ALA A 10 10.43 -16.20 -0.12
CA ALA A 10 11.87 -16.22 -0.31
C ALA A 10 12.29 -16.20 -1.79
N ALA A 11 11.58 -16.95 -2.66
CA ALA A 11 11.84 -16.92 -4.10
C ALA A 11 11.53 -15.52 -4.70
N SER A 12 10.43 -14.89 -4.28
CA SER A 12 10.03 -13.57 -4.75
C SER A 12 10.99 -12.49 -4.30
N GLU A 13 11.49 -12.54 -3.07
CA GLU A 13 12.52 -11.63 -2.56
C GLU A 13 13.83 -11.77 -3.34
N ASN A 14 14.27 -13.00 -3.60
CA ASN A 14 15.48 -13.27 -4.42
C ASN A 14 15.32 -12.73 -5.85
N ILE A 15 14.14 -12.89 -6.46
CA ILE A 15 13.85 -12.31 -7.78
C ILE A 15 13.89 -10.79 -7.71
N ALA A 16 13.23 -10.18 -6.74
CA ALA A 16 13.13 -8.74 -6.58
C ALA A 16 14.50 -8.09 -6.33
N ALA A 17 15.40 -8.74 -5.62
CA ALA A 17 16.76 -8.26 -5.35
C ALA A 17 17.59 -7.98 -6.61
N SER A 18 17.21 -8.51 -7.78
CA SER A 18 17.86 -8.25 -9.07
C SER A 18 17.34 -7.00 -9.79
N PHE A 19 16.32 -6.34 -9.26
CA PHE A 19 15.72 -5.13 -9.83
C PHE A 19 16.14 -3.87 -9.06
N PRO A 20 16.18 -2.70 -9.73
CA PRO A 20 16.49 -1.45 -9.05
C PRO A 20 15.38 -1.07 -8.05
N GLU A 21 15.77 -0.31 -7.03
CA GLU A 21 14.79 0.42 -6.24
C GLU A 21 14.16 1.57 -7.04
N PRO A 22 12.90 1.95 -6.78
CA PRO A 22 12.29 3.13 -7.39
C PRO A 22 13.11 4.39 -7.15
N SER A 23 13.30 5.20 -8.20
CA SER A 23 14.11 6.43 -8.16
C SER A 23 13.62 7.47 -7.16
N PHE A 24 12.35 7.39 -6.73
CA PHE A 24 11.77 8.20 -5.67
C PHE A 24 12.63 8.22 -4.40
N TYR A 25 13.15 7.07 -3.96
CA TYR A 25 13.93 6.98 -2.73
C TYR A 25 15.25 7.75 -2.81
N ALA A 26 15.88 7.74 -3.97
CA ALA A 26 17.11 8.50 -4.20
C ALA A 26 16.83 10.01 -4.39
N SER A 27 15.80 10.33 -5.18
CA SER A 27 15.47 11.71 -5.57
C SER A 27 14.82 12.51 -4.42
N CYS A 28 14.07 11.85 -3.54
CA CYS A 28 13.34 12.47 -2.43
C CYS A 28 13.96 12.14 -1.06
N LYS A 29 15.28 11.88 -1.03
CA LYS A 29 15.97 11.44 0.18
C LYS A 29 15.82 12.41 1.36
N GLU A 30 15.93 13.73 1.12
CA GLU A 30 15.82 14.73 2.20
C GLU A 30 14.39 14.79 2.78
N PRO A 31 13.31 14.91 1.99
CA PRO A 31 11.95 14.81 2.52
C PRO A 31 11.65 13.48 3.24
N LEU A 32 12.17 12.36 2.75
CA LEU A 32 12.02 11.06 3.40
C LEU A 32 12.74 11.02 4.77
N ASN A 33 13.95 11.57 4.86
CA ASN A 33 14.68 11.68 6.12
C ASN A 33 13.97 12.61 7.11
N LEU A 34 13.40 13.71 6.63
CA LEU A 34 12.59 14.60 7.46
C LEU A 34 11.35 13.86 7.98
N SER A 35 10.64 13.19 7.08
CA SER A 35 9.47 12.39 7.46
C SER A 35 9.84 11.33 8.50
N ARG A 36 10.94 10.60 8.32
CA ARG A 36 11.43 9.63 9.31
C ARG A 36 11.74 10.29 10.66
N SER A 37 12.44 11.43 10.64
CA SER A 37 12.76 12.15 11.89
C SER A 37 11.49 12.56 12.64
N LEU A 38 10.49 13.10 11.95
CA LEU A 38 9.22 13.48 12.55
C LEU A 38 8.43 12.25 13.06
N PHE A 39 8.43 11.17 12.30
CA PHE A 39 7.78 9.91 12.64
C PHE A 39 8.33 9.31 13.96
N ASP A 40 9.63 9.42 14.16
CA ASP A 40 10.30 8.87 15.35
C ASP A 40 10.25 9.81 16.57
N GLN A 41 10.12 11.12 16.35
CA GLN A 41 10.28 12.12 17.41
C GLN A 41 8.97 12.79 17.85
N ASP A 42 7.95 12.90 16.96
CA ASP A 42 6.69 13.56 17.34
C ASP A 42 5.87 12.66 18.28
N PRO A 43 5.49 13.17 19.47
CA PRO A 43 4.77 12.38 20.46
C PRO A 43 3.37 11.94 19.98
N ARG A 44 2.72 12.72 19.09
CA ARG A 44 1.40 12.39 18.52
C ARG A 44 1.51 11.17 17.61
N VAL A 45 2.54 11.16 16.73
CA VAL A 45 2.81 10.04 15.81
C VAL A 45 3.23 8.79 16.59
N THR A 46 4.13 8.94 17.56
CA THR A 46 4.58 7.82 18.41
C THR A 46 3.41 7.19 19.16
N ARG A 47 2.53 7.99 19.75
CA ARG A 47 1.34 7.49 20.44
C ARG A 47 0.33 6.87 19.47
N CYS A 48 0.08 7.51 18.33
CA CYS A 48 -0.76 6.97 17.27
C CYS A 48 -0.29 5.60 16.79
N ARG A 49 1.03 5.47 16.53
CA ARG A 49 1.66 4.21 16.14
C ARG A 49 1.43 3.11 17.18
N ALA A 50 1.60 3.41 18.46
CA ALA A 50 1.36 2.44 19.53
C ALA A 50 -0.10 1.96 19.55
N LEU A 51 -1.07 2.87 19.41
CA LEU A 51 -2.49 2.54 19.35
C LEU A 51 -2.83 1.72 18.09
N ALA A 52 -2.40 2.18 16.92
CA ALA A 52 -2.65 1.50 15.65
C ALA A 52 -2.07 0.08 15.66
N PHE A 53 -0.85 -0.11 16.16
CA PHE A 53 -0.19 -1.42 16.20
C PHE A 53 -0.80 -2.41 17.20
N ASN A 54 -1.58 -1.94 18.17
CA ASN A 54 -2.38 -2.81 19.03
C ASN A 54 -3.65 -3.31 18.32
N GLU A 55 -4.21 -2.52 17.41
CA GLU A 55 -5.42 -2.85 16.65
C GLU A 55 -5.12 -3.61 15.35
N LEU A 56 -4.02 -3.26 14.68
CA LEU A 56 -3.64 -3.87 13.40
C LEU A 56 -3.27 -5.33 13.60
N LYS A 57 -4.02 -6.20 12.96
CA LYS A 57 -3.65 -7.60 12.80
C LYS A 57 -2.72 -7.70 11.59
N ASN A 58 -1.67 -8.53 11.69
CA ASN A 58 -0.78 -8.82 10.56
C ASN A 58 -1.45 -9.75 9.53
N ASP A 59 -2.69 -9.44 9.18
CA ASP A 59 -3.49 -10.19 8.22
C ASP A 59 -3.41 -9.55 6.83
N PHE A 60 -3.46 -10.37 5.79
CA PHE A 60 -3.56 -9.94 4.39
C PHE A 60 -2.42 -9.05 3.84
N GLY A 61 -1.25 -9.00 4.49
CA GLY A 61 -0.13 -8.17 4.02
C GLY A 61 -0.30 -6.66 4.27
N HIS A 62 -1.30 -6.28 5.05
CA HIS A 62 -1.64 -4.89 5.42
C HIS A 62 -1.45 -4.68 6.94
N GLY A 63 -0.36 -5.22 7.50
CA GLY A 63 -0.03 -5.10 8.91
C GLY A 63 0.81 -3.87 9.23
N ARG A 64 1.56 -3.97 10.35
CA ARG A 64 2.38 -2.86 10.89
C ARG A 64 3.39 -2.31 9.89
N ASP A 65 4.13 -3.19 9.20
CA ASP A 65 5.17 -2.80 8.24
C ASP A 65 4.59 -2.01 7.05
N HIS A 66 3.43 -2.45 6.53
CA HIS A 66 2.72 -1.72 5.48
C HIS A 66 2.32 -0.33 5.94
N SER A 67 1.65 -0.22 7.11
CA SER A 67 1.18 1.06 7.64
C SER A 67 2.33 2.03 7.94
N GLU A 68 3.47 1.52 8.44
CA GLU A 68 4.66 2.35 8.68
C GLU A 68 5.25 2.89 7.38
N LYS A 69 5.41 2.04 6.35
CA LYS A 69 5.90 2.48 5.04
C LYS A 69 4.98 3.53 4.43
N VAL A 70 3.66 3.26 4.43
CA VAL A 70 2.67 4.23 3.93
C VAL A 70 2.74 5.54 4.70
N ALA A 71 2.84 5.51 6.02
CA ALA A 71 2.94 6.72 6.84
C ALA A 71 4.17 7.57 6.48
N LEU A 72 5.33 6.95 6.36
CA LEU A 72 6.58 7.64 6.03
C LEU A 72 6.55 8.28 4.65
N GLU A 73 6.06 7.56 3.67
CA GLU A 73 5.98 8.06 2.29
C GLU A 73 4.87 9.10 2.11
N ALA A 74 3.71 8.91 2.75
CA ALA A 74 2.65 9.92 2.76
C ALA A 74 3.13 11.22 3.41
N GLY A 75 3.89 11.13 4.51
CA GLY A 75 4.50 12.29 5.15
C GLY A 75 5.47 13.01 4.23
N ALA A 76 6.37 12.29 3.55
CA ALA A 76 7.31 12.87 2.60
C ALA A 76 6.60 13.52 1.42
N LEU A 77 5.60 12.85 0.83
CA LEU A 77 4.79 13.39 -0.26
C LEU A 77 4.06 14.67 0.15
N ALA A 78 3.39 14.68 1.31
CA ALA A 78 2.70 15.88 1.81
C ALA A 78 3.66 17.05 2.03
N TYR A 79 4.88 16.80 2.51
CA TYR A 79 5.90 17.82 2.66
C TYR A 79 6.35 18.38 1.29
N ILE A 80 6.64 17.52 0.32
CA ILE A 80 7.05 17.92 -1.04
C ILE A 80 5.96 18.74 -1.72
N GLU A 81 4.71 18.29 -1.66
CA GLU A 81 3.58 19.04 -2.25
C GLU A 81 3.35 20.37 -1.53
N GLY A 82 3.59 20.43 -0.21
CA GLY A 82 3.59 21.68 0.54
C GLY A 82 4.68 22.67 0.07
N GLU A 83 5.85 22.19 -0.30
CA GLU A 83 6.90 23.02 -0.93
C GLU A 83 6.44 23.57 -2.29
N ARG A 84 5.83 22.73 -3.13
CA ARG A 84 5.27 23.16 -4.43
C ARG A 84 4.23 24.25 -4.28
N LEU A 85 3.44 24.21 -3.21
CA LEU A 85 2.43 25.22 -2.88
C LEU A 85 3.01 26.42 -2.13
N SER A 86 4.31 26.47 -1.90
CA SER A 86 5.01 27.53 -1.17
C SER A 86 4.45 27.77 0.24
N LEU A 87 4.07 26.67 0.93
CA LEU A 87 3.59 26.75 2.29
C LEU A 87 4.75 27.09 3.25
N GLU A 88 4.40 27.78 4.35
CA GLU A 88 5.32 28.01 5.46
C GLU A 88 5.85 26.69 6.04
N GLU A 89 7.09 26.69 6.52
CA GLU A 89 7.76 25.47 7.01
C GLU A 89 6.96 24.75 8.10
N SER A 90 6.34 25.49 9.02
CA SER A 90 5.47 24.95 10.06
C SER A 90 4.26 24.20 9.49
N LEU A 91 3.65 24.72 8.43
CA LEU A 91 2.50 24.09 7.77
C LEU A 91 2.91 22.84 6.99
N LYS A 92 4.07 22.85 6.33
CA LYS A 92 4.62 21.66 5.66
C LYS A 92 4.87 20.52 6.65
N ARG A 93 5.50 20.83 7.78
CA ARG A 93 5.76 19.85 8.86
C ARG A 93 4.47 19.33 9.47
N GLU A 94 3.48 20.18 9.72
CA GLU A 94 2.19 19.72 10.22
C GLU A 94 1.47 18.83 9.19
N ALA A 95 1.48 19.18 7.90
CA ALA A 95 0.92 18.34 6.85
C ALA A 95 1.61 16.97 6.77
N CYS A 96 2.95 16.94 6.90
CA CYS A 96 3.71 15.69 6.99
C CYS A 96 3.22 14.82 8.16
N LEU A 97 3.08 15.38 9.36
CA LEU A 97 2.61 14.65 10.55
C LEU A 97 1.17 14.14 10.39
N LEU A 98 0.27 14.95 9.83
CA LEU A 98 -1.11 14.53 9.60
C LEU A 98 -1.21 13.42 8.56
N ALA A 99 -0.40 13.47 7.50
CA ALA A 99 -0.31 12.41 6.49
C ALA A 99 0.26 11.12 7.09
N GLN A 100 1.25 11.20 7.99
CA GLN A 100 1.78 10.03 8.71
C GLN A 100 0.72 9.38 9.59
N ILE A 101 -0.04 10.18 10.35
CA ILE A 101 -1.14 9.67 11.19
C ILE A 101 -2.21 9.01 10.31
N ALA A 102 -2.57 9.64 9.18
CA ALA A 102 -3.50 9.04 8.22
C ALA A 102 -2.98 7.70 7.67
N GLY A 103 -1.69 7.62 7.34
CA GLY A 103 -1.02 6.39 6.88
C GLY A 103 -1.02 5.28 7.92
N LEU A 104 -0.82 5.61 9.22
CA LEU A 104 -0.89 4.62 10.30
C LEU A 104 -2.30 4.06 10.50
N LEU A 105 -3.35 4.83 10.19
CA LEU A 105 -4.74 4.52 10.52
C LEU A 105 -5.58 4.07 9.32
N HIS A 106 -5.08 4.16 8.07
CA HIS A 106 -5.91 3.99 6.87
C HIS A 106 -6.54 2.60 6.73
N ASP A 107 -5.86 1.56 7.18
CA ASP A 107 -6.27 0.16 7.03
C ASP A 107 -6.67 -0.54 8.35
N LEU A 108 -7.05 0.22 9.40
CA LEU A 108 -7.49 -0.34 10.69
C LEU A 108 -8.61 -1.38 10.56
N ARG A 109 -9.45 -1.28 9.53
CA ARG A 109 -10.59 -2.16 9.27
C ARG A 109 -10.50 -2.81 7.89
N ARG A 110 -9.27 -3.16 7.43
CA ARG A 110 -9.00 -3.72 6.10
C ARG A 110 -9.86 -4.94 5.74
N HIS A 111 -10.28 -5.72 6.71
CA HIS A 111 -11.11 -6.91 6.53
C HIS A 111 -12.60 -6.61 6.31
N GLU A 112 -13.04 -5.37 6.48
CA GLU A 112 -14.43 -4.97 6.30
C GLU A 112 -14.73 -4.57 4.84
N LYS A 113 -15.97 -4.75 4.38
CA LYS A 113 -16.37 -4.50 3.00
C LYS A 113 -16.10 -3.06 2.55
N ASP A 114 -16.43 -2.08 3.37
CA ASP A 114 -16.20 -0.64 3.11
C ASP A 114 -15.04 -0.13 3.97
N HIS A 115 -13.89 -0.86 3.90
CA HIS A 115 -12.77 -0.70 4.82
C HIS A 115 -12.27 0.74 4.98
N ALA A 116 -12.24 1.54 3.89
CA ALA A 116 -11.81 2.93 3.95
C ALA A 116 -12.71 3.76 4.87
N LYS A 117 -14.03 3.62 4.76
CA LYS A 117 -14.99 4.32 5.63
C LYS A 117 -14.97 3.77 7.05
N ALA A 118 -14.88 2.44 7.20
CA ALA A 118 -14.81 1.80 8.49
C ALA A 118 -13.53 2.20 9.25
N SER A 119 -12.38 2.26 8.56
CA SER A 119 -11.12 2.74 9.12
C SER A 119 -11.18 4.22 9.50
N ALA A 120 -11.78 5.07 8.65
CA ALA A 120 -11.98 6.49 8.93
C ALA A 120 -12.84 6.69 10.20
N TYR A 121 -13.89 5.90 10.37
CA TYR A 121 -14.71 5.94 11.58
C TYR A 121 -13.93 5.45 12.82
N ALA A 122 -13.22 4.34 12.71
CA ALA A 122 -12.42 3.78 13.80
C ALA A 122 -11.29 4.75 14.23
N ALA A 123 -10.72 5.51 13.29
CA ALA A 123 -9.67 6.48 13.57
C ALA A 123 -10.12 7.61 14.52
N LEU A 124 -11.40 8.02 14.51
CA LEU A 124 -11.91 9.14 15.32
C LEU A 124 -11.58 9.01 16.80
N GLY A 125 -11.80 7.81 17.40
CA GLY A 125 -11.50 7.57 18.81
C GLY A 125 -10.01 7.72 19.12
N MET A 126 -9.14 7.22 18.25
CA MET A 126 -7.69 7.33 18.41
C MET A 126 -7.20 8.78 18.24
N LEU A 127 -7.77 9.53 17.29
CA LEU A 127 -7.43 10.94 17.09
C LEU A 127 -7.78 11.81 18.30
N GLN A 128 -8.88 11.52 18.99
CA GLN A 128 -9.24 12.15 20.24
C GLN A 128 -8.24 11.80 21.36
N GLU A 129 -7.85 10.53 21.47
CA GLU A 129 -6.91 10.06 22.48
C GLU A 129 -5.52 10.67 22.34
N ILE A 130 -5.06 10.93 21.11
CA ILE A 130 -3.78 11.61 20.85
C ILE A 130 -3.91 13.14 20.77
N ALA A 131 -5.05 13.69 21.16
CA ALA A 131 -5.32 15.12 21.23
C ALA A 131 -5.10 15.90 19.92
N ILE A 132 -5.50 15.32 18.77
CA ILE A 132 -5.51 16.04 17.50
C ILE A 132 -6.68 17.02 17.47
N PHE A 133 -6.41 18.27 17.09
CA PHE A 133 -7.46 19.28 16.95
C PHE A 133 -8.56 18.84 15.97
N PRO A 134 -9.84 19.17 16.23
CA PRO A 134 -10.97 18.69 15.44
C PRO A 134 -10.84 18.95 13.93
N GLU A 135 -10.32 20.12 13.52
CA GLU A 135 -10.10 20.44 12.11
C GLU A 135 -9.07 19.49 11.46
N ASN A 136 -7.97 19.21 12.12
CA ASN A 136 -6.94 18.29 11.64
C ASN A 136 -7.44 16.84 11.67
N ALA A 137 -8.23 16.46 12.69
CA ALA A 137 -8.88 15.16 12.72
C ALA A 137 -9.82 14.97 11.51
N GLY A 138 -10.58 16.00 11.14
CA GLY A 138 -11.42 16.00 9.93
C GLY A 138 -10.60 15.72 8.67
N ARG A 139 -9.45 16.41 8.49
CA ARG A 139 -8.55 16.21 7.34
C ARG A 139 -8.03 14.77 7.25
N ILE A 140 -7.63 14.18 8.40
CA ILE A 140 -7.15 12.79 8.47
C ILE A 140 -8.27 11.82 8.09
N VAL A 141 -9.47 11.99 8.65
CA VAL A 141 -10.64 11.14 8.38
C VAL A 141 -11.05 11.19 6.92
N GLU A 142 -11.06 12.39 6.31
CA GLU A 142 -11.32 12.56 4.87
C GLU A 142 -10.27 11.84 4.02
N ALA A 143 -8.99 11.95 4.37
CA ALA A 143 -7.91 11.27 3.68
C ALA A 143 -8.07 9.74 3.75
N ILE A 144 -8.33 9.20 4.94
CA ILE A 144 -8.57 7.76 5.13
C ILE A 144 -9.78 7.30 4.31
N ALA A 145 -10.90 8.04 4.33
CA ALA A 145 -12.10 7.68 3.57
C ALA A 145 -11.90 7.68 2.05
N ASN A 146 -10.89 8.38 1.54
CA ASN A 146 -10.62 8.58 0.12
C ASN A 146 -9.49 7.68 -0.45
N HIS A 147 -8.88 6.79 0.36
CA HIS A 147 -7.67 6.06 -0.10
C HIS A 147 -7.96 4.86 -1.01
N GLU A 148 -9.20 4.45 -1.18
CA GLU A 148 -9.55 3.25 -1.95
C GLU A 148 -9.28 3.43 -3.45
N ALA A 149 -8.63 2.43 -4.07
CA ALA A 149 -8.32 2.46 -5.50
C ALA A 149 -9.60 2.28 -6.36
N PHE A 150 -9.64 2.95 -7.51
CA PHE A 150 -10.74 2.86 -8.49
C PHE A 150 -12.11 3.33 -7.97
N VAL A 151 -12.13 4.00 -6.83
CA VAL A 151 -13.30 4.69 -6.30
C VAL A 151 -13.12 6.18 -6.55
N GLU A 152 -14.17 6.85 -7.03
CA GLU A 152 -14.13 8.31 -7.25
C GLU A 152 -13.90 9.03 -5.92
N PRO A 153 -12.80 9.79 -5.77
CA PRO A 153 -12.50 10.45 -4.52
C PRO A 153 -13.46 11.62 -4.29
N LYS A 154 -13.86 11.80 -3.05
CA LYS A 154 -14.57 13.03 -2.66
C LYS A 154 -13.58 14.16 -2.51
N LYS A 155 -13.95 15.35 -2.98
CA LYS A 155 -13.17 16.55 -2.74
C LYS A 155 -13.07 16.82 -1.24
N ALA A 156 -11.86 17.03 -0.74
CA ALA A 156 -11.64 17.36 0.66
C ALA A 156 -12.14 18.75 1.00
N SER A 157 -12.44 18.97 2.28
CA SER A 157 -13.02 20.23 2.80
C SER A 157 -12.06 21.44 2.73
N SER A 158 -10.76 21.18 2.55
CA SER A 158 -9.74 22.23 2.46
C SER A 158 -8.59 21.85 1.51
N PRO A 159 -7.84 22.84 0.96
CA PRO A 159 -6.67 22.56 0.13
C PRO A 159 -5.62 21.69 0.83
N THR A 160 -5.33 21.94 2.11
CA THR A 160 -4.41 21.11 2.91
C THR A 160 -4.97 19.70 3.13
N GLY A 161 -6.27 19.56 3.38
CA GLY A 161 -6.93 18.26 3.48
C GLY A 161 -6.84 17.48 2.16
N GLN A 162 -7.02 18.14 1.02
CA GLN A 162 -6.86 17.52 -0.29
C GLN A 162 -5.42 17.03 -0.50
N MET A 163 -4.42 17.84 -0.18
CA MET A 163 -3.00 17.48 -0.28
C MET A 163 -2.67 16.24 0.57
N ILE A 164 -3.14 16.19 1.82
CA ILE A 164 -2.95 15.04 2.72
C ILE A 164 -3.65 13.80 2.15
N SER A 165 -4.88 13.94 1.66
CA SER A 165 -5.65 12.86 1.05
C SER A 165 -4.95 12.26 -0.18
N ASP A 166 -4.42 13.11 -1.05
CA ASP A 166 -3.73 12.69 -2.26
C ASP A 166 -2.37 12.07 -1.95
N ALA A 167 -1.63 12.60 -0.97
CA ALA A 167 -0.37 12.05 -0.50
C ALA A 167 -0.56 10.66 0.14
N LEU A 168 -1.59 10.47 0.96
CA LEU A 168 -1.93 9.16 1.52
C LEU A 168 -2.25 8.14 0.42
N TYR A 169 -3.10 8.54 -0.53
CA TYR A 169 -3.47 7.69 -1.64
C TYR A 169 -2.23 7.21 -2.41
N ASP A 170 -1.36 8.12 -2.80
CA ASP A 170 -0.19 7.81 -3.62
C ASP A 170 0.81 6.92 -2.86
N ALA A 171 1.05 7.20 -1.59
CA ALA A 171 1.91 6.36 -0.74
C ALA A 171 1.38 4.93 -0.61
N ASP A 172 0.08 4.75 -0.42
CA ASP A 172 -0.54 3.43 -0.40
C ASP A 172 -0.42 2.74 -1.78
N LYS A 173 -0.53 3.48 -2.89
CA LYS A 173 -0.41 2.91 -4.24
C LYS A 173 1.04 2.60 -4.64
N PHE A 174 2.04 3.20 -4.03
CA PHE A 174 3.44 2.76 -4.15
C PHE A 174 3.61 1.31 -3.70
N ARG A 175 2.81 0.85 -2.72
CA ARG A 175 2.80 -0.55 -2.23
C ARG A 175 2.29 -1.56 -3.25
N TRP A 176 1.65 -1.10 -4.35
CA TRP A 176 1.25 -1.96 -5.48
C TRP A 176 2.42 -2.29 -6.42
N GLY A 177 3.58 -1.70 -6.20
CA GLY A 177 4.84 -1.98 -6.86
C GLY A 177 5.52 -3.25 -6.35
N PRO A 178 6.84 -3.22 -6.06
CA PRO A 178 7.61 -4.39 -5.61
C PRO A 178 7.01 -5.10 -4.39
N ASP A 179 6.56 -4.35 -3.37
CA ASP A 179 6.01 -4.92 -2.13
C ASP A 179 4.81 -5.83 -2.36
N ASN A 180 3.98 -5.51 -3.38
CA ASN A 180 2.83 -6.34 -3.71
C ASN A 180 3.24 -7.78 -4.08
N PHE A 181 4.32 -7.91 -4.82
CA PHE A 181 4.79 -9.19 -5.35
C PHE A 181 5.71 -9.95 -4.39
N THR A 182 6.40 -9.24 -3.50
CA THR A 182 7.33 -9.88 -2.54
C THR A 182 6.63 -10.34 -1.26
N HIS A 183 5.68 -9.55 -0.74
CA HIS A 183 5.06 -9.78 0.57
C HIS A 183 3.54 -9.86 0.52
N THR A 184 2.87 -8.81 0.05
CA THR A 184 1.42 -8.63 0.20
C THR A 184 0.64 -9.78 -0.42
N LEU A 185 0.95 -10.16 -1.66
CA LEU A 185 0.30 -11.26 -2.37
C LEU A 185 0.36 -12.57 -1.57
N TRP A 186 1.54 -12.93 -1.09
CA TRP A 186 1.75 -14.21 -0.40
C TRP A 186 1.09 -14.26 0.96
N GLN A 187 1.11 -13.15 1.70
CA GLN A 187 0.42 -13.03 2.98
C GLN A 187 -1.11 -13.11 2.81
N MET A 188 -1.65 -12.45 1.78
CA MET A 188 -3.08 -12.58 1.43
C MET A 188 -3.47 -14.00 1.10
N LEU A 189 -2.67 -14.70 0.30
CA LEU A 189 -2.93 -16.10 -0.08
C LEU A 189 -2.82 -17.04 1.12
N ARG A 190 -1.84 -16.81 1.99
CA ARG A 190 -1.66 -17.56 3.24
C ARG A 190 -2.86 -17.40 4.17
N SER A 191 -3.30 -16.16 4.41
CA SER A 191 -4.44 -15.86 5.28
C SER A 191 -5.74 -16.45 4.75
N SER A 192 -5.96 -16.40 3.43
CA SER A 192 -7.14 -16.98 2.78
C SER A 192 -7.01 -18.49 2.50
N ARG A 193 -5.86 -19.11 2.81
CA ARG A 193 -5.52 -20.50 2.46
C ARG A 193 -5.75 -20.82 0.98
N THR A 194 -5.54 -19.85 0.12
CA THR A 194 -5.74 -19.99 -1.33
C THR A 194 -4.65 -20.90 -1.93
N ARG A 195 -5.03 -21.92 -2.66
CA ARG A 195 -4.08 -22.81 -3.35
C ARG A 195 -3.32 -22.05 -4.44
N ILE A 196 -2.01 -22.34 -4.60
CA ILE A 196 -1.14 -21.59 -5.53
C ILE A 196 -1.46 -21.89 -7.00
N VAL A 197 -1.75 -23.14 -7.36
CA VAL A 197 -2.05 -23.51 -8.76
C VAL A 197 -3.20 -22.71 -9.39
N PRO A 198 -4.36 -22.52 -8.73
CA PRO A 198 -5.40 -21.61 -9.24
C PRO A 198 -4.96 -20.14 -9.34
N LEU A 199 -3.99 -19.70 -8.54
CA LEU A 199 -3.41 -18.37 -8.64
C LEU A 199 -2.66 -18.20 -9.96
N VAL A 200 -1.86 -19.21 -10.39
CA VAL A 200 -1.06 -19.10 -11.62
C VAL A 200 -1.94 -18.74 -12.81
N HIS A 201 -3.11 -19.37 -12.94
CA HIS A 201 -4.06 -19.05 -14.02
C HIS A 201 -4.64 -17.63 -13.95
N ARG A 202 -4.70 -17.03 -12.77
CA ARG A 202 -5.26 -15.67 -12.55
C ARG A 202 -4.19 -14.58 -12.54
N PHE A 203 -2.92 -14.98 -12.44
CA PHE A 203 -1.80 -14.06 -12.26
C PHE A 203 -1.70 -12.99 -13.35
N PRO A 204 -1.81 -13.32 -14.67
CA PRO A 204 -1.77 -12.31 -15.72
C PRO A 204 -2.86 -11.25 -15.58
N ARG A 205 -4.10 -11.66 -15.27
CA ARG A 205 -5.21 -10.73 -15.05
C ARG A 205 -4.99 -9.86 -13.79
N GLY A 206 -4.36 -10.41 -12.76
CA GLY A 206 -3.96 -9.63 -11.58
C GLY A 206 -2.97 -8.54 -11.95
N MET A 207 -1.96 -8.86 -12.77
CA MET A 207 -0.99 -7.89 -13.26
C MET A 207 -1.63 -6.78 -14.13
N GLU A 208 -2.61 -7.12 -14.96
CA GLU A 208 -3.39 -6.12 -15.71
C GLU A 208 -4.13 -5.16 -14.78
N GLY A 209 -4.73 -5.67 -13.70
CA GLY A 209 -5.34 -4.84 -12.66
C GLY A 209 -4.36 -3.87 -12.02
N ILE A 210 -3.16 -4.36 -11.69
CA ILE A 210 -2.09 -3.56 -11.11
C ILE A 210 -1.60 -2.48 -12.08
N SER A 211 -1.46 -2.81 -13.37
CA SER A 211 -0.98 -1.85 -14.38
C SER A 211 -1.85 -0.59 -14.47
N ARG A 212 -3.16 -0.71 -14.20
CA ARG A 212 -4.11 0.41 -14.23
C ARG A 212 -3.90 1.42 -13.09
N ILE A 213 -3.19 1.05 -12.04
CA ILE A 213 -2.84 1.97 -10.94
C ILE A 213 -1.99 3.13 -11.44
N LYS A 214 -1.19 2.95 -12.49
CA LYS A 214 -0.35 4.02 -13.05
C LYS A 214 -1.12 5.30 -13.39
N GLU A 215 -2.38 5.15 -13.78
CA GLU A 215 -3.23 6.27 -14.19
C GLU A 215 -3.99 6.92 -13.02
N THR A 216 -3.76 6.45 -11.79
CA THR A 216 -4.56 6.88 -10.63
C THR A 216 -3.83 7.79 -9.67
N PHE A 217 -2.54 7.98 -9.81
CA PHE A 217 -1.75 8.86 -8.94
C PHE A 217 -2.25 10.30 -8.97
N ARG A 218 -2.28 10.94 -7.80
CA ARG A 218 -3.01 12.20 -7.58
C ARG A 218 -2.09 13.39 -7.40
N THR A 219 -1.00 13.26 -6.59
CA THR A 219 -0.02 14.33 -6.42
C THR A 219 0.88 14.47 -7.65
N GLU A 220 1.49 15.62 -7.85
CA GLU A 220 2.45 15.79 -8.94
C GLU A 220 3.69 14.90 -8.75
N THR A 221 4.12 14.72 -7.50
CA THR A 221 5.21 13.79 -7.16
C THR A 221 4.80 12.34 -7.42
N GLY A 222 3.59 11.95 -7.03
CA GLY A 222 3.05 10.61 -7.28
C GLY A 222 2.92 10.31 -8.78
N LYS A 223 2.45 11.26 -9.58
CA LYS A 223 2.40 11.15 -11.06
C LYS A 223 3.78 11.00 -11.68
N THR A 224 4.80 11.63 -11.09
CA THR A 224 6.19 11.57 -11.58
C THR A 224 6.83 10.21 -11.29
N TYR A 225 6.70 9.71 -10.07
CA TYR A 225 7.44 8.52 -9.61
C TYR A 225 6.57 7.26 -9.51
N GLY A 226 5.28 7.40 -9.28
CA GLY A 226 4.36 6.27 -9.07
C GLY A 226 4.35 5.26 -10.22
N PRO A 227 4.30 5.67 -11.50
CA PRO A 227 4.38 4.74 -12.62
C PRO A 227 5.62 3.84 -12.58
N GLU A 228 6.78 4.33 -12.13
CA GLU A 228 8.01 3.54 -11.99
C GLU A 228 7.86 2.43 -10.94
N PHE A 229 7.24 2.72 -9.77
CA PHE A 229 6.93 1.69 -8.78
C PHE A 229 6.12 0.55 -9.39
N ILE A 230 5.08 0.88 -10.14
CA ILE A 230 4.23 -0.11 -10.77
C ILE A 230 4.98 -0.89 -11.85
N ASP A 231 5.80 -0.23 -12.67
CA ASP A 231 6.54 -0.89 -13.74
C ASP A 231 7.59 -1.86 -13.18
N ILE A 232 8.34 -1.48 -12.13
CA ILE A 232 9.28 -2.37 -11.44
C ILE A 232 8.51 -3.55 -10.83
N GLY A 233 7.39 -3.31 -10.14
CA GLY A 233 6.54 -4.35 -9.60
C GLY A 233 6.07 -5.32 -10.67
N LEU A 234 5.60 -4.84 -11.83
CA LEU A 234 5.17 -5.68 -12.95
C LEU A 234 6.33 -6.47 -13.58
N MET A 235 7.55 -5.91 -13.61
CA MET A 235 8.73 -6.66 -14.06
C MET A 235 9.06 -7.81 -13.12
N ILE A 236 9.04 -7.57 -11.80
CA ILE A 236 9.18 -8.59 -10.76
C ILE A 236 8.07 -9.63 -10.90
N GLY A 237 6.81 -9.20 -11.03
CA GLY A 237 5.64 -10.05 -11.20
C GLY A 237 5.76 -11.00 -12.39
N ARG A 238 6.26 -10.53 -13.54
CA ARG A 238 6.51 -11.40 -14.71
C ARG A 238 7.53 -12.48 -14.42
N LYS A 239 8.60 -12.17 -13.68
CA LYS A 239 9.63 -13.16 -13.30
C LYS A 239 9.08 -14.18 -12.28
N ILE A 240 8.29 -13.70 -11.33
CA ILE A 240 7.59 -14.59 -10.39
C ILE A 240 6.60 -15.49 -11.13
N TYR A 241 5.87 -14.98 -12.10
CA TYR A 241 4.94 -15.77 -12.89
C TYR A 241 5.67 -16.90 -13.64
N GLN A 242 6.81 -16.59 -14.32
CA GLN A 242 7.65 -17.60 -14.97
C GLN A 242 8.13 -18.67 -13.96
N PHE A 243 8.62 -18.23 -12.80
CA PHE A 243 9.03 -19.16 -11.73
C PHE A 243 7.87 -20.07 -11.27
N LEU A 244 6.65 -19.52 -11.15
CA LEU A 244 5.47 -20.31 -10.75
C LEU A 244 5.07 -21.32 -11.83
N GLU A 245 5.10 -20.95 -13.11
CA GLU A 245 4.82 -21.87 -14.23
C GLU A 245 5.81 -23.05 -14.25
N GLU A 246 7.10 -22.78 -14.05
CA GLU A 246 8.14 -23.81 -13.97
C GLU A 246 7.97 -24.67 -12.72
N ARG A 247 7.77 -24.08 -11.56
CA ARG A 247 7.68 -24.74 -10.26
C ARG A 247 6.46 -25.65 -10.12
N PHE A 248 5.36 -25.30 -10.77
CA PHE A 248 4.08 -26.01 -10.72
C PHE A 248 3.67 -26.65 -12.05
N ALA A 249 4.63 -26.89 -12.97
CA ALA A 249 4.37 -27.40 -14.31
C ALA A 249 3.58 -28.73 -14.32
N GLU A 250 3.93 -29.66 -13.44
CA GLU A 250 3.27 -30.97 -13.36
C GLU A 250 1.81 -30.83 -12.88
N GLU A 251 1.58 -30.03 -11.84
CA GLU A 251 0.25 -29.79 -11.26
C GLU A 251 -0.67 -29.04 -12.26
N LEU A 252 -0.11 -28.10 -13.01
CA LEU A 252 -0.83 -27.35 -14.06
C LEU A 252 -1.28 -28.31 -15.19
N GLN A 253 -0.38 -29.18 -15.67
CA GLN A 253 -0.72 -30.19 -16.70
C GLN A 253 -1.78 -31.20 -16.22
N GLN A 254 -1.71 -31.63 -14.95
CA GLN A 254 -2.72 -32.51 -14.38
C GLN A 254 -4.08 -31.82 -14.22
N GLY A 255 -4.08 -30.52 -13.94
CA GLY A 255 -5.29 -29.70 -13.89
C GLY A 255 -5.98 -29.62 -15.24
N GLU A 256 -5.25 -29.34 -16.31
CA GLU A 256 -5.78 -29.26 -17.67
C GLU A 256 -6.41 -30.57 -18.16
N LYS A 257 -5.77 -31.70 -17.89
CA LYS A 257 -6.32 -33.04 -18.24
C LYS A 257 -7.66 -33.32 -17.54
N ARG A 258 -7.82 -32.93 -16.28
CA ARG A 258 -9.07 -33.10 -15.51
C ARG A 258 -10.24 -32.23 -16.05
N TRP A 259 -9.95 -31.11 -16.68
CA TRP A 259 -10.97 -30.23 -17.27
C TRP A 259 -11.27 -30.58 -18.73
N GLY A 260 -10.27 -31.06 -19.49
CA GLY A 260 -10.43 -31.55 -20.85
C GLY A 260 -11.35 -32.78 -20.95
N ASP A 261 -11.20 -33.73 -20.03
CA ASP A 261 -12.06 -34.95 -19.97
C ASP A 261 -13.51 -34.68 -19.57
N LYS A 262 -13.80 -33.58 -18.90
CA LYS A 262 -15.18 -33.20 -18.53
C LYS A 262 -15.92 -32.42 -19.66
N GLY A 263 -15.19 -31.96 -20.65
CA GLY A 263 -15.77 -31.21 -21.81
C GLY A 263 -16.17 -32.06 -23.00
N MET A 264 -15.81 -33.34 -23.03
CA MET A 264 -16.14 -34.25 -24.16
C MET A 264 -17.27 -35.26 -23.88
N GLY A 265 -18.01 -35.04 -22.79
CA GLY A 265 -19.15 -35.91 -22.46
C GLY A 265 -20.44 -35.09 -22.39
N LYS A 266 -20.96 -34.66 -23.54
CA LYS A 266 -22.41 -34.53 -23.85
C LYS A 266 -22.59 -34.10 -25.30
#